data_7d7413aed9af9207e12e8bfb4bb2e0c6
#
_entry.id   7d7413aed9af9207e12e8bfb4bb2e0c6
#
_cell.length_a   1.000
_cell.length_b   1.000
_cell.length_c   1.000
_cell.angle_alpha   90.00
_cell.angle_beta   90.00
_cell.angle_gamma   90.00
#
_symmetry.space_group_name_H-M   'P 1'
#
loop_
_entity.id
_entity.type
_entity.pdbx_description
1 polymer ?
#
loop_
_entity_poly.entity_id
_entity_poly.type
_entity_poly.pdbx_seq_one_letter_code
_entity_poly.pdbx_strand_id
1 'polypeptide(L)' 'MTRREMLTAFCKAGVPENAFWLGKITEAENVNGIAIEGNAWIVYYRSEGQLSNVYHCATQEEACDELFRRIMNVR' A
#
# COMPACT_ATOMS: atom_id res chain seq x y z
N MET A 1 1.11 4.72 -11.46
CA MET A 1 0.32 3.56 -11.96
C MET A 1 -1.06 3.58 -11.35
N THR A 2 -2.05 3.12 -12.09
CA THR A 2 -3.41 3.05 -11.55
C THR A 2 -3.54 1.87 -10.59
N ARG A 3 -4.61 1.88 -9.79
CA ARG A 3 -4.90 0.76 -8.89
C ARG A 3 -5.01 -0.55 -9.66
N ARG A 4 -5.70 -0.52 -10.82
CA ARG A 4 -5.86 -1.71 -11.66
C ARG A 4 -4.52 -2.24 -12.15
N GLU A 5 -3.65 -1.33 -12.64
CA GLU A 5 -2.33 -1.71 -13.11
C GLU A 5 -1.50 -2.35 -12.00
N MET A 6 -1.56 -1.75 -10.80
CA MET A 6 -0.83 -2.26 -9.65
C MET A 6 -1.33 -3.67 -9.28
N LEU A 7 -2.65 -3.86 -9.19
CA LEU A 7 -3.21 -5.16 -8.82
C LEU A 7 -2.90 -6.22 -9.86
N THR A 8 -2.92 -5.86 -11.14
CA THR A 8 -2.56 -6.78 -12.21
C THR A 8 -1.09 -7.20 -12.07
N ALA A 9 -0.21 -6.24 -11.81
CA ALA A 9 1.21 -6.52 -11.63
C ALA A 9 1.46 -7.42 -10.42
N PHE A 10 0.77 -7.16 -9.30
CA PHE A 10 0.89 -8.00 -8.12
C PHE A 10 0.43 -9.43 -8.40
N CYS A 11 -0.66 -9.58 -9.12
CA CYS A 11 -1.18 -10.89 -9.49
C CYS A 11 -0.15 -11.67 -10.32
N LYS A 12 0.44 -11.02 -11.30
CA LYS A 12 1.46 -11.65 -12.16
C LYS A 12 2.72 -12.01 -11.39
N ALA A 13 3.05 -11.24 -10.37
CA ALA A 13 4.24 -11.48 -9.56
C ALA A 13 4.00 -12.49 -8.45
N GLY A 14 2.76 -12.96 -8.27
CA GLY A 14 2.44 -13.92 -7.22
C GLY A 14 2.33 -13.30 -5.84
N VAL A 15 2.05 -11.99 -5.75
CA VAL A 15 1.88 -11.32 -4.45
C VAL A 15 0.53 -11.75 -3.86
N PRO A 16 0.52 -12.31 -2.63
CA PRO A 16 -0.73 -12.73 -2.01
C PRO A 16 -1.57 -11.53 -1.59
N GLU A 17 -2.89 -11.72 -1.52
CA GLU A 17 -3.82 -10.66 -1.15
C GLU A 17 -3.58 -10.11 0.24
N ASN A 18 -3.05 -10.91 1.14
CA ASN A 18 -2.79 -10.49 2.51
C ASN A 18 -1.45 -9.77 2.69
N ALA A 19 -0.72 -9.51 1.61
CA ALA A 19 0.55 -8.78 1.68
C ALA A 19 0.33 -7.27 1.70
N PHE A 20 -0.86 -6.79 1.36
CA PHE A 20 -1.15 -5.36 1.29
C PHE A 20 -2.61 -5.09 1.63
N TRP A 21 -2.92 -3.84 1.90
CA TRP A 21 -4.28 -3.41 2.25
C TRP A 21 -4.63 -2.13 1.50
N LEU A 22 -5.88 -2.03 1.05
CA LEU A 22 -6.33 -0.87 0.26
C LEU A 22 -7.58 -0.26 0.88
N GLY A 23 -7.65 1.06 0.86
CA GLY A 23 -8.85 1.81 1.17
C GLY A 23 -8.88 2.47 2.53
N LYS A 24 -8.44 1.81 3.57
CA LYS A 24 -8.45 2.36 4.93
C LYS A 24 -7.32 1.73 5.75
N ILE A 25 -7.06 2.32 6.91
CA ILE A 25 -6.07 1.76 7.83
C ILE A 25 -6.58 0.43 8.36
N THR A 26 -5.79 -0.61 8.20
CA THR A 26 -6.12 -1.96 8.63
C THR A 26 -5.68 -2.23 10.06
N GLU A 27 -6.29 -3.22 10.69
CA GLU A 27 -5.80 -3.75 11.97
C GLU A 27 -4.86 -4.94 11.77
N ALA A 28 -4.68 -5.39 10.52
CA ALA A 28 -3.74 -6.45 10.22
C ALA A 28 -2.31 -6.01 10.50
N GLU A 29 -1.47 -6.94 10.93
CA GLU A 29 -0.09 -6.67 11.28
C GLU A 29 0.88 -7.02 10.15
N ASN A 30 2.03 -6.34 10.12
CA ASN A 30 3.10 -6.61 9.16
C ASN A 30 2.65 -6.47 7.71
N VAL A 31 1.90 -5.39 7.44
CA VAL A 31 1.35 -5.15 6.11
C VAL A 31 1.55 -3.70 5.71
N ASN A 32 1.85 -3.50 4.42
CA ASN A 32 1.84 -2.18 3.80
C ASN A 32 0.45 -1.92 3.25
N GLY A 33 -0.01 -0.68 3.31
CA GLY A 33 -1.33 -0.35 2.82
C GLY A 33 -1.44 1.07 2.30
N ILE A 34 -2.57 1.32 1.63
CA ILE A 34 -2.94 2.64 1.15
C ILE A 34 -4.23 3.04 1.85
N ALA A 35 -4.29 4.26 2.36
CA ALA A 35 -5.49 4.81 2.97
C ALA A 35 -5.67 6.26 2.58
N ILE A 36 -6.89 6.76 2.79
CA ILE A 36 -7.18 8.19 2.63
C ILE A 36 -7.25 8.79 4.02
N GLU A 37 -6.52 9.89 4.22
CA GLU A 37 -6.55 10.64 5.47
C GLU A 37 -6.80 12.11 5.14
N GLY A 38 -8.02 12.57 5.42
CA GLY A 38 -8.45 13.89 4.99
C GLY A 38 -8.49 13.98 3.48
N ASN A 39 -7.72 14.90 2.91
CA ASN A 39 -7.63 15.09 1.46
C ASN A 39 -6.38 14.45 0.86
N ALA A 40 -5.65 13.68 1.66
CA ALA A 40 -4.38 13.11 1.23
C ALA A 40 -4.47 11.58 1.17
N TRP A 41 -3.67 11.02 0.28
CA TRP A 41 -3.46 9.58 0.23
C TRP A 41 -2.21 9.27 1.03
N ILE A 42 -2.26 8.19 1.83
CA ILE A 42 -1.07 7.76 2.58
C ILE A 42 -0.75 6.31 2.23
N VAL A 43 0.54 6.02 2.21
CA VAL A 43 1.06 4.66 2.15
C VAL A 43 1.76 4.42 3.47
N TYR A 44 1.45 3.30 4.12
CA TYR A 44 1.92 3.05 5.48
C TYR A 44 2.35 1.60 5.63
N TYR A 45 3.17 1.35 6.65
CA TYR A 45 3.47 0.00 7.12
C TYR A 45 2.93 -0.13 8.53
N ARG A 46 2.16 -1.17 8.79
CA ARG A 46 1.61 -1.41 10.13
C ARG A 46 2.32 -2.58 10.78
N SER A 47 2.83 -2.36 11.98
CA SER A 47 3.49 -3.39 12.76
C SER A 47 3.36 -3.05 14.24
N GLU A 48 3.10 -4.06 15.06
CA GLU A 48 3.00 -3.91 16.51
C GLU A 48 1.99 -2.85 16.94
N GLY A 49 0.88 -2.76 16.22
CA GLY A 49 -0.18 -1.81 16.52
C GLY A 49 0.12 -0.38 16.14
N GLN A 50 1.23 -0.14 15.44
CA GLN A 50 1.65 1.20 15.06
C GLN A 50 1.87 1.32 13.56
N LEU A 51 1.65 2.52 13.05
CA LEU A 51 1.98 2.85 11.67
C LEU A 51 3.38 3.43 11.61
N SER A 52 4.13 3.01 10.59
CA SER A 52 5.47 3.53 10.34
C SER A 52 5.68 3.69 8.84
N ASN A 53 6.78 4.35 8.46
CA ASN A 53 7.13 4.61 7.07
C ASN A 53 5.95 5.22 6.30
N VAL A 54 5.26 6.16 6.95
CA VAL A 54 4.09 6.81 6.34
C VAL A 54 4.57 7.79 5.27
N TYR A 55 4.00 7.64 4.08
CA TYR A 55 4.32 8.49 2.93
C TYR A 55 3.02 9.16 2.47
N HIS A 56 3.04 10.49 2.41
CA HIS A 56 1.88 11.27 1.98
C HIS A 56 1.96 11.57 0.49
N CYS A 57 0.85 11.30 -0.22
CA CYS A 57 0.75 11.50 -1.65
C CYS A 57 -0.43 12.39 -1.98
N ALA A 58 -0.35 13.08 -3.11
CA ALA A 58 -1.44 13.91 -3.58
C ALA A 58 -2.51 13.11 -4.33
N THR A 59 -2.14 12.00 -4.96
CA THR A 59 -3.05 11.21 -5.79
C THR A 59 -2.98 9.73 -5.46
N GLN A 60 -4.03 9.01 -5.84
CA GLN A 60 -4.05 7.56 -5.71
C GLN A 60 -2.95 6.90 -6.55
N GLU A 61 -2.67 7.45 -7.73
CA GLU A 61 -1.66 6.89 -8.61
C GLU A 61 -0.27 6.95 -7.97
N GLU A 62 0.06 8.06 -7.32
CA GLU A 62 1.31 8.17 -6.58
C GLU A 62 1.38 7.16 -5.43
N ALA A 63 0.26 6.97 -4.74
CA ALA A 63 0.20 5.99 -3.65
C ALA A 63 0.42 4.58 -4.18
N CYS A 64 -0.19 4.25 -5.32
CA CYS A 64 0.01 2.95 -5.94
C CYS A 64 1.46 2.73 -6.35
N ASP A 65 2.12 3.74 -6.89
CA ASP A 65 3.53 3.65 -7.25
C ASP A 65 4.38 3.35 -6.02
N GLU A 66 4.12 4.03 -4.92
CA GLU A 66 4.88 3.82 -3.69
C GLU A 66 4.62 2.43 -3.09
N LEU A 67 3.36 2.00 -3.05
CA LEU A 67 3.04 0.67 -2.53
C LEU A 67 3.67 -0.42 -3.41
N PHE A 68 3.59 -0.26 -4.71
CA PHE A 68 4.21 -1.20 -5.65
C PHE A 68 5.71 -1.32 -5.37
N ARG A 69 6.39 -0.19 -5.23
CA ARG A 69 7.82 -0.17 -4.94
C ARG A 69 8.13 -0.92 -3.65
N ARG A 70 7.35 -0.67 -2.58
CA ARG A 70 7.58 -1.32 -1.29
C ARG A 70 7.41 -2.83 -1.37
N ILE A 71 6.35 -3.28 -2.00
CA ILE A 71 6.05 -4.70 -2.09
C ILE A 71 7.07 -5.43 -2.96
N MET A 72 7.42 -4.85 -4.10
CA MET A 72 8.32 -5.52 -5.03
C MET A 72 9.78 -5.51 -4.59
N ASN A 73 10.18 -4.53 -3.78
CA ASN A 73 11.56 -4.46 -3.31
C ASN A 73 11.90 -5.53 -2.27
N VAL A 74 10.91 -6.11 -1.59
CA VAL A 74 11.17 -7.14 -0.59
C VAL A 74 11.00 -8.55 -1.16
N ARG A 75 10.74 -8.64 -2.44
CA ARG A 75 10.58 -9.93 -3.15
C ARG A 75 11.82 -10.22 -4.04
#